data_010d1e10b023c65ef8465aff9d055d1b
#
_entry.id   010d1e10b023c65ef8465aff9d055d1b
#
_cell.length_a   1.000
_cell.length_b   1.000
_cell.length_c   1.000
_cell.angle_alpha   90.00
_cell.angle_beta   90.00
_cell.angle_gamma   90.00
#
_symmetry.space_group_name_H-M   'P 1'
#
loop_
_entity.id
_entity.type
_entity.pdbx_description
1 polymer ?
#
loop_
_entity_poly.entity_id
_entity_poly.type
_entity_poly.pdbx_seq_one_letter_code
_entity_poly.pdbx_strand_id
1 'polypeptide(L)'
;MNTKKSKPRSKKQTPNVIVKEKPIILITNDDGISAPGIRNLVESVRDIGKIVVVAPDKPQSGMGHAITIGEPLRLHKTHHFEGIESYSCSGTPVDCVKLAVDKVLHRKPDLCLSGINHGANHSINVIYSGTMSAAVEAAIEDIPSAGFSLLDYS
;
A
#
# COMPACT_ATOMS: atom_id res chain seq x y z
N MET A 1 -3.30 63.76 -39.08
CA MET A 1 -3.97 62.90 -38.09
C MET A 1 -3.19 61.59 -37.99
N ASN A 2 -2.43 61.40 -36.90
CA ASN A 2 -1.51 60.26 -36.72
C ASN A 2 -2.06 59.38 -35.60
N THR A 3 -2.70 58.26 -35.95
CA THR A 3 -3.25 57.29 -35.01
C THR A 3 -2.17 56.26 -34.62
N LYS A 4 -1.59 56.41 -33.42
CA LYS A 4 -0.70 55.40 -32.82
C LYS A 4 -1.50 54.16 -32.40
N LYS A 5 -1.29 53.02 -33.08
CA LYS A 5 -1.77 51.70 -32.65
C LYS A 5 -0.94 51.23 -31.47
N SER A 6 -1.58 51.05 -30.31
CA SER A 6 -1.00 50.44 -29.13
C SER A 6 -0.84 48.90 -29.31
N LYS A 7 0.38 48.41 -29.06
CA LYS A 7 0.65 46.94 -29.05
C LYS A 7 0.00 46.26 -27.80
N PRO A 8 -0.58 45.09 -27.93
CA PRO A 8 -1.14 44.36 -26.78
C PRO A 8 -0.01 43.88 -25.87
N ARG A 9 -0.16 44.12 -24.56
CA ARG A 9 0.71 43.60 -23.50
C ARG A 9 0.68 42.06 -23.49
N SER A 10 1.84 41.43 -23.64
CA SER A 10 1.99 39.97 -23.46
C SER A 10 1.68 39.59 -22.01
N LYS A 11 0.72 38.68 -21.81
CA LYS A 11 0.44 38.10 -20.52
C LYS A 11 1.65 37.28 -20.11
N LYS A 12 2.30 37.63 -19.01
CA LYS A 12 3.32 36.81 -18.35
C LYS A 12 2.67 35.49 -17.93
N GLN A 13 3.06 34.37 -18.52
CA GLN A 13 2.72 33.04 -18.06
C GLN A 13 3.40 32.82 -16.72
N THR A 14 2.60 32.62 -15.68
CA THR A 14 3.06 32.12 -14.37
C THR A 14 3.68 30.73 -14.58
N PRO A 15 4.87 30.45 -14.04
CA PRO A 15 5.46 29.14 -14.15
C PRO A 15 4.54 28.11 -13.47
N ASN A 16 4.16 27.05 -14.21
CA ASN A 16 3.48 25.88 -13.64
C ASN A 16 4.41 25.25 -12.60
N VAL A 17 4.15 25.48 -11.34
CA VAL A 17 4.78 24.74 -10.25
C VAL A 17 4.23 23.32 -10.34
N ILE A 18 5.02 22.38 -10.85
CA ILE A 18 4.72 20.95 -10.80
C ILE A 18 4.79 20.55 -9.33
N VAL A 19 3.66 20.54 -8.65
CA VAL A 19 3.55 19.96 -7.31
C VAL A 19 3.71 18.45 -7.50
N LYS A 20 4.89 17.93 -7.19
CA LYS A 20 5.17 16.49 -7.24
C LYS A 20 4.31 15.84 -6.15
N GLU A 21 3.31 15.04 -6.55
CA GLU A 21 2.48 14.29 -5.61
C GLU A 21 3.38 13.40 -4.74
N LYS A 22 3.04 13.27 -3.45
CA LYS A 22 3.74 12.34 -2.56
C LYS A 22 3.57 10.91 -3.07
N PRO A 23 4.60 10.06 -2.98
CA PRO A 23 4.48 8.66 -3.35
C PRO A 23 3.41 7.97 -2.51
N ILE A 24 2.62 7.09 -3.14
CA ILE A 24 1.63 6.25 -2.45
C ILE A 24 2.33 4.96 -2.01
N ILE A 25 2.24 4.66 -0.72
CA ILE A 25 2.78 3.45 -0.11
C ILE A 25 1.61 2.60 0.36
N LEU A 26 1.44 1.44 -0.28
CA LEU A 26 0.50 0.42 0.19
C LEU A 26 1.17 -0.42 1.27
N ILE A 27 0.48 -0.61 2.40
CA ILE A 27 0.94 -1.48 3.49
C ILE A 27 -0.07 -2.58 3.73
N THR A 28 0.41 -3.81 3.86
CA THR A 28 -0.37 -5.00 4.20
C THR A 28 0.41 -5.94 5.13
N ASN A 29 -0.20 -7.05 5.55
CA ASN A 29 0.42 -8.13 6.31
C ASN A 29 -0.41 -9.41 6.22
N ASP A 30 -0.01 -10.48 6.91
CA ASP A 30 -0.79 -11.70 7.10
C ASP A 30 -1.28 -11.92 8.54
N ASP A 31 -0.76 -11.15 9.51
CA ASP A 31 -1.17 -11.22 10.91
C ASP A 31 -2.49 -10.47 11.22
N GLY A 32 -3.00 -9.72 10.24
CA GLY A 32 -4.22 -8.92 10.36
C GLY A 32 -3.97 -7.45 10.70
N ILE A 33 -4.97 -6.60 10.40
CA ILE A 33 -4.88 -5.14 10.47
C ILE A 33 -4.60 -4.58 11.88
N SER A 34 -4.97 -5.32 12.92
CA SER A 34 -4.77 -4.93 14.32
C SER A 34 -3.44 -5.38 14.90
N ALA A 35 -2.65 -6.17 14.15
CA ALA A 35 -1.39 -6.72 14.63
C ALA A 35 -0.35 -5.63 14.96
N PRO A 36 0.53 -5.85 15.95
CA PRO A 36 1.55 -4.86 16.30
C PRO A 36 2.60 -4.66 15.19
N GLY A 37 2.91 -5.71 14.42
CA GLY A 37 3.89 -5.66 13.33
C GLY A 37 3.52 -4.65 12.26
N ILE A 38 2.27 -4.64 11.78
CA ILE A 38 1.84 -3.67 10.76
C ILE A 38 1.81 -2.25 11.31
N ARG A 39 1.48 -2.07 12.59
CA ARG A 39 1.54 -0.77 13.25
C ARG A 39 2.96 -0.21 13.27
N ASN A 40 3.94 -1.05 13.65
CA ASN A 40 5.35 -0.65 13.67
C ASN A 40 5.85 -0.32 12.26
N LEU A 41 5.43 -1.07 11.23
CA LEU A 41 5.78 -0.78 9.84
C LEU A 41 5.22 0.58 9.40
N VAL A 42 3.94 0.85 9.67
CA VAL A 42 3.29 2.12 9.36
C VAL A 42 4.03 3.30 10.00
N GLU A 43 4.35 3.22 11.30
CA GLU A 43 5.06 4.29 12.00
C GLU A 43 6.49 4.50 11.45
N SER A 44 7.17 3.42 11.05
CA SER A 44 8.54 3.50 10.50
C SER A 44 8.62 4.23 9.16
N VAL A 45 7.52 4.26 8.39
CA VAL A 45 7.52 4.83 7.04
C VAL A 45 6.55 6.02 6.87
N ARG A 46 6.00 6.51 7.97
CA ARG A 46 4.95 7.54 7.99
C ARG A 46 5.31 8.82 7.22
N ASP A 47 6.59 9.19 7.25
CA ASP A 47 7.05 10.47 6.68
C ASP A 47 7.47 10.39 5.20
N ILE A 48 7.61 9.16 4.64
CA ILE A 48 8.16 8.98 3.29
C ILE A 48 7.11 9.08 2.17
N GLY A 49 5.81 9.01 2.50
CA GLY A 49 4.77 9.08 1.48
C GLY A 49 3.34 9.20 2.02
N LYS A 50 2.36 9.10 1.12
CA LYS A 50 0.95 8.89 1.48
C LYS A 50 0.73 7.41 1.73
N ILE A 51 0.49 7.04 2.98
CA ILE A 51 0.25 5.65 3.37
C ILE A 51 -1.23 5.30 3.19
N VAL A 52 -1.47 4.11 2.63
CA VAL A 52 -2.76 3.44 2.60
C VAL A 52 -2.56 2.01 3.11
N VAL A 53 -3.37 1.61 4.08
CA VAL A 53 -3.30 0.28 4.68
C VAL A 53 -4.49 -0.55 4.19
N VAL A 54 -4.23 -1.73 3.62
CA VAL A 54 -5.24 -2.73 3.32
C VAL A 54 -4.74 -4.07 3.82
N ALA A 55 -5.35 -4.62 4.86
CA ALA A 55 -4.86 -5.82 5.52
C ALA A 55 -6.02 -6.76 5.91
N PRO A 56 -5.77 -8.07 6.11
CA PRO A 56 -6.78 -9.01 6.53
C PRO A 56 -7.45 -8.60 7.85
N ASP A 57 -8.74 -8.90 7.99
CA ASP A 57 -9.51 -8.68 9.22
C ASP A 57 -9.11 -9.64 10.35
N LYS A 58 -8.47 -10.77 10.01
CA LYS A 58 -7.99 -11.81 10.92
C LYS A 58 -6.68 -12.41 10.40
N PRO A 59 -5.89 -13.08 11.25
CA PRO A 59 -4.66 -13.74 10.81
C PRO A 59 -4.90 -14.76 9.69
N GLN A 60 -4.00 -14.76 8.69
CA GLN A 60 -4.01 -15.59 7.49
C GLN A 60 -2.70 -16.37 7.34
N SER A 61 -2.06 -16.71 8.46
CA SER A 61 -0.75 -17.38 8.46
C SER A 61 -0.80 -18.75 7.76
N GLY A 62 0.24 -19.06 6.99
CA GLY A 62 0.37 -20.35 6.31
C GLY A 62 -0.46 -20.53 5.05
N MET A 63 -1.16 -19.48 4.58
CA MET A 63 -1.99 -19.56 3.36
C MET A 63 -1.19 -19.53 2.07
N GLY A 64 0.10 -19.18 2.13
CA GLY A 64 0.93 -19.03 0.93
C GLY A 64 0.35 -17.99 -0.03
N HIS A 65 0.61 -18.16 -1.34
CA HIS A 65 0.10 -17.27 -2.39
C HIS A 65 -1.31 -17.67 -2.83
N ALA A 66 -2.26 -17.67 -1.89
CA ALA A 66 -3.65 -18.06 -2.13
C ALA A 66 -4.53 -16.83 -2.39
N ILE A 67 -5.50 -16.98 -3.32
CA ILE A 67 -6.59 -16.05 -3.58
C ILE A 67 -7.92 -16.66 -3.13
N THR A 68 -8.86 -15.82 -2.74
CA THR A 68 -10.23 -16.24 -2.37
C THR A 68 -11.09 -16.32 -3.63
N ILE A 69 -11.61 -17.52 -3.96
CA ILE A 69 -12.43 -17.74 -5.16
C ILE A 69 -13.90 -18.01 -4.80
N GLY A 70 -14.15 -18.70 -3.68
CA GLY A 70 -15.48 -19.25 -3.35
C GLY A 70 -16.44 -18.29 -2.63
N GLU A 71 -15.96 -17.15 -2.13
CA GLU A 71 -16.73 -16.24 -1.30
C GLU A 71 -16.55 -14.77 -1.72
N PRO A 72 -17.57 -13.92 -1.55
CA PRO A 72 -17.44 -12.50 -1.77
C PRO A 72 -16.45 -11.88 -0.78
N LEU A 73 -15.48 -11.16 -1.30
CA LEU A 73 -14.57 -10.36 -0.48
C LEU A 73 -15.28 -9.12 0.06
N ARG A 74 -15.06 -8.83 1.34
CA ARG A 74 -15.57 -7.65 2.02
C ARG A 74 -14.42 -6.72 2.36
N LEU A 75 -14.60 -5.44 2.05
CA LEU A 75 -13.64 -4.38 2.35
C LEU A 75 -14.33 -3.35 3.25
N HIS A 76 -13.82 -3.16 4.46
CA HIS A 76 -14.38 -2.22 5.42
C HIS A 76 -13.37 -1.13 5.76
N LYS A 77 -13.78 0.13 5.63
CA LYS A 77 -12.96 1.26 6.09
C LYS A 77 -12.80 1.19 7.61
N THR A 78 -11.57 1.40 8.08
CA THR A 78 -11.24 1.32 9.50
C THR A 78 -10.58 2.61 9.98
N HIS A 79 -10.39 2.74 11.30
CA HIS A 79 -9.73 3.87 11.95
C HIS A 79 -8.59 3.40 12.88
N HIS A 80 -7.93 2.29 12.50
CA HIS A 80 -6.83 1.73 13.31
C HIS A 80 -5.58 2.61 13.36
N PHE A 81 -5.41 3.49 12.36
CA PHE A 81 -4.24 4.36 12.24
C PHE A 81 -4.70 5.81 12.12
N GLU A 82 -4.27 6.65 13.05
CA GLU A 82 -4.67 8.06 13.08
C GLU A 82 -4.12 8.81 11.85
N GLY A 83 -5.01 9.48 11.13
CA GLY A 83 -4.68 10.27 9.94
C GLY A 83 -4.28 9.44 8.70
N ILE A 84 -4.38 8.10 8.75
CA ILE A 84 -4.02 7.20 7.65
C ILE A 84 -5.27 6.47 7.15
N GLU A 85 -5.42 6.44 5.85
CA GLU A 85 -6.49 5.70 5.19
C GLU A 85 -6.26 4.20 5.34
N SER A 86 -7.24 3.48 5.95
CA SER A 86 -7.07 2.07 6.26
C SER A 86 -8.35 1.27 6.06
N TYR A 87 -8.17 0.01 5.61
CA TYR A 87 -9.24 -0.92 5.30
C TYR A 87 -8.91 -2.32 5.79
N SER A 88 -9.89 -2.99 6.40
CA SER A 88 -9.84 -4.43 6.67
C SER A 88 -10.49 -5.21 5.53
N CYS A 89 -9.89 -6.34 5.16
CA CYS A 89 -10.35 -7.23 4.11
C CYS A 89 -10.64 -8.62 4.67
N SER A 90 -11.74 -9.25 4.23
CA SER A 90 -12.07 -10.64 4.64
C SER A 90 -11.23 -11.72 3.94
N GLY A 91 -10.37 -11.33 3.00
CA GLY A 91 -9.53 -12.23 2.20
C GLY A 91 -8.10 -12.38 2.70
N THR A 92 -7.28 -12.98 1.85
CA THR A 92 -5.84 -13.20 2.06
C THR A 92 -5.03 -11.91 1.88
N PRO A 93 -3.72 -11.90 2.24
CA PRO A 93 -2.84 -10.78 1.91
C PRO A 93 -2.74 -10.48 0.40
N VAL A 94 -2.81 -11.51 -0.44
CA VAL A 94 -2.88 -11.38 -1.91
C VAL A 94 -4.15 -10.65 -2.33
N ASP A 95 -5.31 -11.03 -1.78
CA ASP A 95 -6.59 -10.34 -2.03
C ASP A 95 -6.55 -8.88 -1.58
N CYS A 96 -5.87 -8.59 -0.47
CA CYS A 96 -5.68 -7.22 0.03
C CYS A 96 -4.94 -6.34 -0.99
N VAL A 97 -3.85 -6.85 -1.58
CA VAL A 97 -3.11 -6.12 -2.63
C VAL A 97 -3.99 -5.90 -3.85
N LYS A 98 -4.67 -6.92 -4.35
CA LYS A 98 -5.56 -6.82 -5.52
C LYS A 98 -6.68 -5.81 -5.30
N LEU A 99 -7.38 -5.89 -4.17
CA LEU A 99 -8.45 -4.96 -3.83
C LEU A 99 -7.95 -3.53 -3.60
N ALA A 100 -6.75 -3.36 -3.03
CA ALA A 100 -6.13 -2.06 -2.88
C ALA A 100 -5.93 -1.38 -4.24
N VAL A 101 -5.37 -2.10 -5.20
CA VAL A 101 -5.10 -1.59 -6.56
C VAL A 101 -6.39 -1.34 -7.34
N ASP A 102 -7.36 -2.25 -7.24
CA ASP A 102 -8.58 -2.20 -8.07
C ASP A 102 -9.69 -1.30 -7.50
N LYS A 103 -9.82 -1.21 -6.16
CA LYS A 103 -10.98 -0.57 -5.52
C LYS A 103 -10.66 0.62 -4.61
N VAL A 104 -9.46 0.66 -4.03
CA VAL A 104 -9.11 1.67 -3.02
C VAL A 104 -8.31 2.81 -3.63
N LEU A 105 -7.29 2.46 -4.40
CA LEU A 105 -6.35 3.42 -4.97
C LEU A 105 -6.83 3.91 -6.34
N HIS A 106 -6.68 5.21 -6.59
CA HIS A 106 -7.01 5.81 -7.90
C HIS A 106 -5.90 5.62 -8.94
N ARG A 107 -4.73 5.13 -8.52
CA ARG A 107 -3.59 4.73 -9.35
C ARG A 107 -2.78 3.65 -8.64
N LYS A 108 -1.90 2.95 -9.37
CA LYS A 108 -0.94 2.02 -8.76
C LYS A 108 -0.12 2.73 -7.69
N PRO A 109 0.12 2.09 -6.53
CA PRO A 109 1.03 2.62 -5.53
C PRO A 109 2.48 2.60 -6.05
N ASP A 110 3.31 3.50 -5.53
CA ASP A 110 4.72 3.59 -5.89
C ASP A 110 5.56 2.54 -5.15
N LEU A 111 5.03 1.99 -4.07
CA LEU A 111 5.68 0.97 -3.24
C LEU A 111 4.63 0.16 -2.49
N CYS A 112 4.85 -1.15 -2.36
CA CYS A 112 4.08 -2.02 -1.47
C CYS A 112 5.01 -2.61 -0.41
N LEU A 113 4.60 -2.48 0.86
CA LEU A 113 5.33 -3.04 2.00
C LEU A 113 4.42 -4.04 2.71
N SER A 114 4.95 -5.23 2.99
CA SER A 114 4.23 -6.28 3.69
C SER A 114 4.93 -6.67 4.99
N GLY A 115 4.20 -6.70 6.10
CA GLY A 115 4.72 -7.08 7.41
C GLY A 115 4.39 -6.07 8.53
N ILE A 116 5.15 -6.03 9.62
CA ILE A 116 6.32 -6.87 9.94
C ILE A 116 5.79 -8.20 10.48
N ASN A 117 6.15 -9.31 9.85
CA ASN A 117 5.79 -10.65 10.33
C ASN A 117 6.59 -11.02 11.57
N HIS A 118 5.94 -11.67 12.55
CA HIS A 118 6.63 -12.27 13.68
C HIS A 118 7.06 -13.69 13.30
N GLY A 119 8.37 -13.89 13.16
CA GLY A 119 8.96 -15.16 12.75
C GLY A 119 9.62 -15.12 11.37
N ALA A 120 10.33 -16.21 11.05
CA ALA A 120 11.17 -16.31 9.87
C ALA A 120 10.37 -16.55 8.58
N ASN A 121 10.65 -15.76 7.55
CA ASN A 121 10.14 -15.95 6.18
C ASN A 121 11.29 -16.16 5.18
N HIS A 122 12.36 -16.84 5.58
CA HIS A 122 13.51 -17.15 4.72
C HIS A 122 13.49 -18.60 4.23
N SER A 123 14.32 -18.88 3.21
CA SER A 123 14.47 -20.21 2.62
C SER A 123 13.13 -20.72 2.06
N ILE A 124 12.79 -21.99 2.25
CA ILE A 124 11.54 -22.59 1.75
C ILE A 124 10.28 -21.98 2.37
N ASN A 125 10.38 -21.35 3.54
CA ASN A 125 9.24 -20.72 4.20
C ASN A 125 8.65 -19.56 3.39
N VAL A 126 9.42 -18.96 2.49
CA VAL A 126 8.97 -17.89 1.59
C VAL A 126 7.71 -18.28 0.81
N ILE A 127 7.62 -19.53 0.33
CA ILE A 127 6.47 -19.99 -0.48
C ILE A 127 5.18 -20.19 0.34
N TYR A 128 5.30 -20.35 1.66
CA TYR A 128 4.15 -20.50 2.57
C TYR A 128 3.81 -19.19 3.30
N SER A 129 4.63 -18.17 3.15
CA SER A 129 4.48 -16.88 3.84
C SER A 129 3.41 -16.00 3.19
N GLY A 130 2.39 -15.63 3.94
CA GLY A 130 1.41 -14.63 3.54
C GLY A 130 2.04 -13.24 3.34
N THR A 131 2.98 -12.87 4.21
CA THR A 131 3.77 -11.63 4.09
C THR A 131 4.51 -11.55 2.76
N MET A 132 5.24 -12.61 2.40
CA MET A 132 6.00 -12.65 1.14
C MET A 132 5.07 -12.75 -0.07
N SER A 133 3.96 -13.45 0.05
CA SER A 133 2.95 -13.60 -1.02
C SER A 133 2.35 -12.25 -1.43
N ALA A 134 2.07 -11.37 -0.47
CA ALA A 134 1.61 -10.02 -0.77
C ALA A 134 2.67 -9.19 -1.51
N ALA A 135 3.94 -9.31 -1.12
CA ALA A 135 5.03 -8.63 -1.83
C ALA A 135 5.20 -9.18 -3.26
N VAL A 136 5.09 -10.50 -3.44
CA VAL A 136 5.13 -11.15 -4.77
C VAL A 136 3.94 -10.70 -5.63
N GLU A 137 2.71 -10.66 -5.06
CA GLU A 137 1.55 -10.18 -5.81
C GLU A 137 1.71 -8.73 -6.27
N ALA A 138 2.22 -7.86 -5.39
CA ALA A 138 2.52 -6.48 -5.78
C ALA A 138 3.56 -6.41 -6.92
N ALA A 139 4.59 -7.26 -6.88
CA ALA A 139 5.59 -7.35 -7.96
C ALA A 139 4.96 -7.86 -9.29
N ILE A 140 4.02 -8.80 -9.24
CA ILE A 140 3.26 -9.27 -10.41
C ILE A 140 2.44 -8.11 -11.02
N GLU A 141 1.94 -7.20 -10.19
CA GLU A 141 1.24 -5.97 -10.60
C GLU A 141 2.20 -4.83 -11.03
N ASP A 142 3.49 -5.11 -11.24
CA ASP A 142 4.54 -4.11 -11.56
C ASP A 142 4.70 -3.02 -10.49
N ILE A 143 4.49 -3.36 -9.22
CA ILE A 143 4.67 -2.46 -8.08
C ILE A 143 5.95 -2.86 -7.33
N PRO A 144 6.93 -1.96 -7.17
CA PRO A 144 8.06 -2.20 -6.28
C PRO A 144 7.58 -2.65 -4.90
N SER A 145 8.16 -3.72 -4.35
CA SER A 145 7.66 -4.30 -3.11
C SER A 145 8.74 -4.87 -2.21
N ALA A 146 8.47 -4.94 -0.91
CA ALA A 146 9.32 -5.58 0.08
C ALA A 146 8.47 -6.24 1.19
N GLY A 147 8.92 -7.42 1.64
CA GLY A 147 8.38 -8.11 2.81
C GLY A 147 9.36 -8.02 3.98
N PHE A 148 8.83 -7.80 5.19
CA PHE A 148 9.61 -7.65 6.42
C PHE A 148 9.24 -8.72 7.43
N SER A 149 10.26 -9.29 8.08
CA SER A 149 10.11 -10.29 9.12
C SER A 149 11.06 -10.00 10.28
N LEU A 150 10.59 -10.19 11.49
CA LEU A 150 11.38 -10.04 12.71
C LEU A 150 11.66 -11.43 13.28
N LEU A 151 12.94 -11.77 13.40
CA LEU A 151 13.45 -13.01 13.98
C LEU A 151 13.73 -12.87 15.49
N ASP A 152 12.84 -12.21 16.19
CA ASP A 152 12.95 -12.10 17.64
C ASP A 152 12.04 -13.13 18.30
N TYR A 153 12.66 -14.03 19.08
CA TYR A 153 11.99 -15.09 19.83
C TYR A 153 12.03 -14.83 21.34
N SER A 154 12.40 -13.61 21.76
CA SER A 154 12.47 -13.22 23.18
C SER A 154 11.09 -12.86 23.76
#